data_fade9e57a48e39767c658ef0d6b24075
#
_entry.id   fade9e57a48e39767c658ef0d6b24075
#
_cell.length_a   1.000
_cell.length_b   1.000
_cell.length_c   1.000
_cell.angle_alpha   90.00
_cell.angle_beta   90.00
_cell.angle_gamma   90.00
#
_symmetry.space_group_name_H-M   'P 1'
#
loop_
_entity.id
_entity.type
_entity.pdbx_description
1 polymer ?
#
loop_
_entity_poly.entity_id
_entity_poly.type
_entity_poly.pdbx_seq_one_letter_code
_entity_poly.pdbx_strand_id
1 'polypeptide(L)'
;MTQVLERQRWLSGLPPADPGPWWKRLLRSPILWITLVLIPFYVFNLIHQYQMLSPDKTFPDGSVAWGLNDDALRMAAFWAVWTALVYSALFIWLDRFRPQKPLVWLLAFGWGACASTWISIHINSWAGEMMQTTSADAAAGVRPAIFIAPFVEEASKATILFLLLIFYRNRYIARFSVVALGGLSAVGFAFVENIIYYGRAIVFTSKTIEAGDPEAAVREIVLLRGVYTSFAHPMFTMMTSLGLAVALGARSKWVRVTAPLAGFILAVGGHMLFNGMASLNSQENLRTHWYMALGLVGFLTASLILSIIGHTRIIRQRLIDFRRGGWLEDRDVVVFSSPFRRIKLHLAGICRGPKTWWRTAKFMRLITELAHTREQINRGTVGPGADHRTHELVHQIEELRPDALTEPLGLTIIPRRQRPRPFPQPTHPVPPRP
;
A
#
# COMPACT_ATOMS: atom_id res chain seq x y z
N MET A 1 26.88 -28.51 -9.50
CA MET A 1 25.87 -28.03 -10.47
C MET A 1 24.57 -27.62 -9.76
N THR A 2 24.09 -28.34 -8.75
CA THR A 2 22.85 -28.08 -8.00
C THR A 2 22.84 -26.78 -7.18
N GLN A 3 23.90 -26.41 -6.47
CA GLN A 3 23.94 -25.20 -5.63
C GLN A 3 23.95 -23.89 -6.45
N VAL A 4 24.62 -23.86 -7.58
CA VAL A 4 24.68 -22.67 -8.46
C VAL A 4 23.30 -22.45 -9.09
N LEU A 5 22.65 -23.50 -9.55
CA LEU A 5 21.28 -23.45 -10.08
C LEU A 5 20.26 -23.02 -9.00
N GLU A 6 20.37 -23.53 -7.78
CA GLU A 6 19.50 -23.11 -6.68
C GLU A 6 19.72 -21.65 -6.30
N ARG A 7 20.97 -21.17 -6.27
CA ARG A 7 21.28 -19.75 -6.03
C ARG A 7 20.73 -18.84 -7.15
N GLN A 8 20.86 -19.27 -8.41
CA GLN A 8 20.28 -18.54 -9.54
C GLN A 8 18.74 -18.51 -9.48
N ARG A 9 18.11 -19.63 -9.14
CA ARG A 9 16.66 -19.70 -8.90
C ARG A 9 16.24 -18.72 -7.78
N TRP A 10 16.94 -18.73 -6.66
CA TRP A 10 16.66 -17.84 -5.54
C TRP A 10 16.82 -16.36 -5.93
N LEU A 11 17.90 -16.01 -6.63
CA LEU A 11 18.15 -14.65 -7.15
C LEU A 11 17.08 -14.19 -8.16
N SER A 12 16.47 -15.11 -8.88
CA SER A 12 15.40 -14.87 -9.84
C SER A 12 13.99 -14.91 -9.20
N GLY A 13 13.90 -15.06 -7.88
CA GLY A 13 12.64 -15.18 -7.17
C GLY A 13 11.88 -16.49 -7.40
N LEU A 14 12.54 -17.49 -7.94
CA LEU A 14 11.97 -18.81 -8.22
C LEU A 14 11.84 -19.64 -6.92
N PRO A 15 10.80 -20.47 -6.80
CA PRO A 15 10.77 -21.46 -5.74
C PRO A 15 11.93 -22.45 -5.92
N PRO A 16 12.43 -23.09 -4.83
CA PRO A 16 13.42 -24.14 -4.93
C PRO A 16 12.95 -25.26 -5.88
N ALA A 17 13.88 -25.89 -6.59
CA ALA A 17 13.58 -26.98 -7.53
C ALA A 17 12.91 -28.17 -6.80
N ASP A 18 13.42 -28.50 -5.62
CA ASP A 18 12.77 -29.39 -4.67
C ASP A 18 12.24 -28.56 -3.50
N PRO A 19 10.93 -28.39 -3.40
CA PRO A 19 10.34 -27.63 -2.30
C PRO A 19 10.50 -28.28 -0.93
N GLY A 20 10.80 -29.57 -0.87
CA GLY A 20 10.89 -30.32 0.37
C GLY A 20 9.61 -30.29 1.22
N PRO A 21 9.62 -30.81 2.44
CA PRO A 21 8.47 -30.78 3.33
C PRO A 21 8.06 -29.35 3.69
N TRP A 22 6.76 -29.15 3.95
CA TRP A 22 6.16 -27.82 4.17
C TRP A 22 6.85 -26.98 5.26
N TRP A 23 7.34 -27.60 6.32
CA TRP A 23 8.02 -26.91 7.42
C TRP A 23 9.38 -26.33 6.99
N LYS A 24 10.16 -27.05 6.12
CA LYS A 24 11.39 -26.51 5.53
C LYS A 24 11.12 -25.33 4.62
N ARG A 25 9.99 -25.35 3.88
CA ARG A 25 9.56 -24.21 3.06
C ARG A 25 9.19 -23.01 3.93
N LEU A 26 8.55 -23.25 5.07
CA LEU A 26 8.19 -22.22 6.02
C LEU A 26 9.43 -21.57 6.63
N LEU A 27 10.38 -22.37 7.12
CA LEU A 27 11.65 -21.88 7.70
C LEU A 27 12.53 -21.12 6.71
N ARG A 28 12.48 -21.47 5.41
CA ARG A 28 13.18 -20.76 4.34
C ARG A 28 12.46 -19.49 3.88
N SER A 29 11.28 -19.22 4.39
CA SER A 29 10.49 -18.05 4.00
C SER A 29 10.96 -16.80 4.75
N PRO A 30 11.51 -15.77 4.07
CA PRO A 30 11.91 -14.53 4.72
C PRO A 30 10.76 -13.86 5.46
N ILE A 31 9.54 -13.99 4.94
CA ILE A 31 8.36 -13.39 5.56
C ILE A 31 8.03 -14.00 6.94
N LEU A 32 8.38 -15.27 7.20
CA LEU A 32 8.23 -15.85 8.53
C LEU A 32 9.11 -15.11 9.54
N TRP A 33 10.38 -14.96 9.22
CA TRP A 33 11.34 -14.31 10.11
C TRP A 33 11.02 -12.84 10.33
N ILE A 34 10.64 -12.12 9.28
CA ILE A 34 10.15 -10.75 9.39
C ILE A 34 8.93 -10.69 10.32
N THR A 35 7.99 -11.61 10.19
CA THR A 35 6.78 -11.66 11.02
C THR A 35 7.12 -11.95 12.48
N LEU A 36 8.02 -12.91 12.74
CA LEU A 36 8.45 -13.27 14.08
C LEU A 36 9.16 -12.12 14.82
N VAL A 37 9.78 -11.20 14.10
CA VAL A 37 10.40 -9.99 14.65
C VAL A 37 9.38 -8.87 14.79
N LEU A 38 8.60 -8.60 13.74
CA LEU A 38 7.71 -7.44 13.71
C LEU A 38 6.48 -7.59 14.62
N ILE A 39 5.89 -8.78 14.75
CA ILE A 39 4.69 -8.92 15.58
C ILE A 39 4.97 -8.65 17.07
N PRO A 40 6.00 -9.23 17.72
CA PRO A 40 6.36 -8.85 19.09
C PRO A 40 6.69 -7.37 19.24
N PHE A 41 7.39 -6.79 18.25
CA PHE A 41 7.69 -5.36 18.21
C PHE A 41 6.43 -4.49 18.15
N TYR A 42 5.43 -4.88 17.36
CA TYR A 42 4.14 -4.18 17.30
C TYR A 42 3.37 -4.27 18.61
N VAL A 43 3.35 -5.45 19.23
CA VAL A 43 2.71 -5.64 20.54
C VAL A 43 3.38 -4.77 21.60
N PHE A 44 4.71 -4.76 21.64
CA PHE A 44 5.48 -3.89 22.53
C PHE A 44 5.11 -2.41 22.34
N ASN A 45 5.10 -1.94 21.09
CA ASN A 45 4.77 -0.54 20.77
C ASN A 45 3.34 -0.17 21.16
N LEU A 46 2.35 -1.06 20.95
CA LEU A 46 0.97 -0.81 21.34
C LEU A 46 0.83 -0.72 22.87
N ILE A 47 1.45 -1.64 23.60
CA ILE A 47 1.44 -1.62 25.08
C ILE A 47 2.05 -0.31 25.59
N HIS A 48 3.21 0.07 25.04
CA HIS A 48 3.90 1.28 25.44
C HIS A 48 3.11 2.56 25.08
N GLN A 49 2.46 2.61 23.91
CA GLN A 49 1.56 3.71 23.53
C GLN A 49 0.39 3.81 24.52
N TYR A 50 -0.24 2.69 24.87
CA TYR A 50 -1.30 2.67 25.85
C TYR A 50 -0.83 3.22 27.20
N GLN A 51 0.33 2.77 27.70
CA GLN A 51 0.92 3.25 28.96
C GLN A 51 1.27 4.75 28.93
N MET A 52 1.60 5.30 27.76
CA MET A 52 1.88 6.73 27.61
C MET A 52 0.64 7.61 27.56
N LEU A 53 -0.45 7.09 26.97
CA LEU A 53 -1.63 7.88 26.63
C LEU A 53 -2.74 7.76 27.67
N SER A 54 -2.76 6.69 28.48
CA SER A 54 -3.82 6.43 29.44
C SER A 54 -3.74 7.24 30.74
N PRO A 55 -2.55 7.53 31.32
CA PRO A 55 -2.49 8.29 32.56
C PRO A 55 -2.68 9.80 32.35
N ASP A 56 -3.33 10.43 33.32
CA ASP A 56 -3.38 11.89 33.38
C ASP A 56 -1.96 12.44 33.62
N LYS A 57 -1.63 13.56 32.97
CA LYS A 57 -0.36 14.27 33.13
C LYS A 57 -0.62 15.64 33.73
N THR A 58 -0.07 15.91 34.91
CA THR A 58 -0.10 17.22 35.53
C THR A 58 1.17 17.99 35.16
N PHE A 59 1.00 19.18 34.60
CA PHE A 59 2.10 20.08 34.25
C PHE A 59 2.52 20.95 35.46
N PRO A 60 3.73 21.54 35.43
CA PRO A 60 4.22 22.39 36.51
C PRO A 60 3.36 23.62 36.81
N ASP A 61 2.58 24.10 35.85
CA ASP A 61 1.61 25.19 35.99
C ASP A 61 0.28 24.78 36.63
N GLY A 62 0.14 23.51 37.03
CA GLY A 62 -1.06 22.91 37.60
C GLY A 62 -2.12 22.50 36.58
N SER A 63 -1.89 22.72 35.28
CA SER A 63 -2.80 22.23 34.25
C SER A 63 -2.72 20.71 34.14
N VAL A 64 -3.83 20.07 33.74
CA VAL A 64 -3.93 18.61 33.62
C VAL A 64 -4.29 18.26 32.17
N ALA A 65 -3.42 17.47 31.51
CA ALA A 65 -3.77 16.76 30.29
C ALA A 65 -4.36 15.40 30.68
N TRP A 66 -5.65 15.26 30.53
CA TRP A 66 -6.34 14.00 30.86
C TRP A 66 -5.92 12.87 29.93
N GLY A 67 -5.69 11.71 30.52
CA GLY A 67 -5.38 10.47 29.84
C GLY A 67 -6.59 9.87 29.13
N LEU A 68 -6.33 8.97 28.20
CA LEU A 68 -7.38 8.25 27.49
C LEU A 68 -7.84 7.05 28.33
N ASN A 69 -9.09 7.07 28.77
CA ASN A 69 -9.67 5.92 29.45
C ASN A 69 -10.15 4.86 28.45
N ASP A 70 -10.41 3.65 28.96
CA ASP A 70 -10.78 2.50 28.13
C ASP A 70 -12.08 2.69 27.37
N ASP A 71 -13.06 3.41 27.91
CA ASP A 71 -14.34 3.68 27.24
C ASP A 71 -14.15 4.63 26.06
N ALA A 72 -13.36 5.69 26.27
CA ALA A 72 -13.01 6.62 25.19
C ALA A 72 -12.21 5.90 24.09
N LEU A 73 -11.26 5.04 24.45
CA LEU A 73 -10.49 4.26 23.48
C LEU A 73 -11.36 3.29 22.67
N ARG A 74 -12.29 2.58 23.32
CA ARG A 74 -13.23 1.67 22.64
C ARG A 74 -14.13 2.41 21.67
N MET A 75 -14.72 3.52 22.10
CA MET A 75 -15.60 4.34 21.25
C MET A 75 -14.82 4.96 20.09
N ALA A 76 -13.64 5.51 20.34
CA ALA A 76 -12.76 6.06 19.31
C ALA A 76 -12.35 5.00 18.27
N ALA A 77 -11.97 3.80 18.72
CA ALA A 77 -11.61 2.70 17.84
C ALA A 77 -12.79 2.23 16.96
N PHE A 78 -13.99 2.19 17.52
CA PHE A 78 -15.21 1.88 16.77
C PHE A 78 -15.42 2.85 15.61
N TRP A 79 -15.23 4.14 15.81
CA TRP A 79 -15.38 5.12 14.74
C TRP A 79 -14.20 5.09 13.75
N ALA A 80 -12.97 4.93 14.22
CA ALA A 80 -11.78 4.94 13.36
C ALA A 80 -11.70 3.72 12.43
N VAL A 81 -12.25 2.57 12.84
CA VAL A 81 -12.15 1.32 12.06
C VAL A 81 -12.81 1.41 10.69
N TRP A 82 -13.90 2.16 10.54
CA TRP A 82 -14.64 2.24 9.27
C TRP A 82 -13.81 2.89 8.17
N THR A 83 -13.19 4.01 8.47
CA THR A 83 -12.27 4.69 7.54
C THR A 83 -11.09 3.78 7.18
N ALA A 84 -10.50 3.12 8.18
CA ALA A 84 -9.39 2.19 7.97
C ALA A 84 -9.79 1.00 7.08
N LEU A 85 -10.97 0.43 7.24
CA LEU A 85 -11.48 -0.66 6.41
C LEU A 85 -11.67 -0.22 4.96
N VAL A 86 -12.28 0.95 4.72
CA VAL A 86 -12.52 1.46 3.36
C VAL A 86 -11.21 1.68 2.62
N TYR A 87 -10.25 2.38 3.23
CA TYR A 87 -8.95 2.64 2.59
C TYR A 87 -8.10 1.37 2.47
N SER A 88 -8.13 0.47 3.46
CA SER A 88 -7.43 -0.83 3.36
C SER A 88 -7.97 -1.65 2.19
N ALA A 89 -9.30 -1.72 2.04
CA ALA A 89 -9.92 -2.40 0.91
C ALA A 89 -9.50 -1.79 -0.44
N LEU A 90 -9.44 -0.44 -0.52
CA LEU A 90 -8.98 0.27 -1.72
C LEU A 90 -7.53 -0.09 -2.07
N PHE A 91 -6.60 -0.08 -1.09
CA PHE A 91 -5.20 -0.40 -1.36
C PHE A 91 -4.97 -1.89 -1.65
N ILE A 92 -5.68 -2.79 -1.00
CA ILE A 92 -5.68 -4.22 -1.33
C ILE A 92 -6.21 -4.44 -2.74
N TRP A 93 -7.29 -3.74 -3.12
CA TRP A 93 -7.82 -3.78 -4.48
C TRP A 93 -6.82 -3.22 -5.51
N LEU A 94 -6.04 -2.19 -5.16
CA LEU A 94 -4.99 -1.65 -6.02
C LEU A 94 -3.89 -2.69 -6.29
N ASP A 95 -3.57 -3.54 -5.32
CA ASP A 95 -2.57 -4.61 -5.42
C ASP A 95 -3.05 -5.84 -6.25
N ARG A 96 -4.30 -5.87 -6.72
CA ARG A 96 -4.93 -7.03 -7.38
C ARG A 96 -4.21 -7.60 -8.61
N PHE A 97 -3.36 -6.81 -9.26
CA PHE A 97 -2.65 -7.28 -10.45
C PHE A 97 -1.53 -8.28 -10.11
N ARG A 98 -0.90 -8.12 -8.97
CA ARG A 98 0.07 -9.04 -8.41
C ARG A 98 -0.01 -9.00 -6.89
N PRO A 99 -1.09 -9.56 -6.32
CA PRO A 99 -1.38 -9.39 -4.91
C PRO A 99 -0.26 -9.98 -4.04
N GLN A 100 0.15 -9.21 -3.06
CA GLN A 100 1.02 -9.69 -2.01
C GLN A 100 0.28 -10.69 -1.12
N LYS A 101 1.03 -11.44 -0.32
CA LYS A 101 0.41 -12.31 0.68
C LYS A 101 -0.33 -11.46 1.71
N PRO A 102 -1.50 -11.92 2.22
CA PRO A 102 -2.26 -11.17 3.23
C PRO A 102 -1.41 -10.74 4.43
N LEU A 103 -0.47 -11.57 4.83
CA LEU A 103 0.46 -11.26 5.91
C LEU A 103 1.34 -10.03 5.60
N VAL A 104 1.74 -9.82 4.36
CA VAL A 104 2.53 -8.63 3.96
C VAL A 104 1.70 -7.35 4.06
N TRP A 105 0.41 -7.41 3.69
CA TRP A 105 -0.52 -6.30 3.88
C TRP A 105 -0.71 -5.97 5.36
N LEU A 106 -0.90 -7.03 6.18
CA LEU A 106 -1.04 -6.88 7.63
C LEU A 106 0.22 -6.27 8.26
N LEU A 107 1.41 -6.72 7.84
CA LEU A 107 2.67 -6.17 8.33
C LEU A 107 2.85 -4.70 7.94
N ALA A 108 2.47 -4.30 6.72
CA ALA A 108 2.54 -2.90 6.31
C ALA A 108 1.55 -2.02 7.09
N PHE A 109 0.31 -2.46 7.25
CA PHE A 109 -0.68 -1.78 8.09
C PHE A 109 -0.21 -1.68 9.55
N GLY A 110 0.24 -2.81 10.14
CA GLY A 110 0.73 -2.88 11.50
C GLY A 110 1.95 -2.00 11.75
N TRP A 111 2.84 -1.84 10.75
CA TRP A 111 3.94 -0.89 10.86
C TRP A 111 3.44 0.54 11.09
N GLY A 112 2.51 1.00 10.26
CA GLY A 112 1.91 2.31 10.43
C GLY A 112 1.21 2.48 11.78
N ALA A 113 0.35 1.51 12.14
CA ALA A 113 -0.44 1.54 13.35
C ALA A 113 0.38 1.44 14.65
N CYS A 114 1.46 0.68 14.64
CA CYS A 114 2.21 0.37 15.85
C CYS A 114 3.55 1.10 15.91
N ALA A 115 4.41 0.88 14.90
CA ALA A 115 5.78 1.39 14.92
C ALA A 115 5.85 2.86 14.54
N SER A 116 5.21 3.25 13.43
CA SER A 116 5.28 4.63 12.94
C SER A 116 4.60 5.61 13.90
N THR A 117 3.41 5.27 14.42
CA THR A 117 2.73 6.10 15.44
C THR A 117 3.54 6.20 16.72
N TRP A 118 4.13 5.09 17.19
CA TRP A 118 4.99 5.09 18.37
C TRP A 118 6.20 6.01 18.21
N ILE A 119 6.93 5.92 17.09
CA ILE A 119 8.07 6.80 16.77
C ILE A 119 7.61 8.26 16.73
N SER A 120 6.50 8.52 16.06
CA SER A 120 5.99 9.88 15.88
C SER A 120 5.54 10.51 17.19
N ILE A 121 4.84 9.77 18.06
CA ILE A 121 4.41 10.29 19.36
C ILE A 121 5.63 10.70 20.19
N HIS A 122 6.67 9.87 20.25
CA HIS A 122 7.87 10.16 21.06
C HIS A 122 8.62 11.38 20.54
N ILE A 123 8.91 11.41 19.24
CA ILE A 123 9.71 12.50 18.64
C ILE A 123 8.90 13.81 18.63
N ASN A 124 7.61 13.76 18.32
CA ASN A 124 6.77 14.97 18.29
C ASN A 124 6.54 15.53 19.70
N SER A 125 6.39 14.68 20.73
CA SER A 125 6.30 15.13 22.13
C SER A 125 7.60 15.79 22.58
N TRP A 126 8.75 15.11 22.34
CA TRP A 126 10.06 15.69 22.65
C TRP A 126 10.31 17.02 21.93
N ALA A 127 10.00 17.10 20.64
CA ALA A 127 10.18 18.33 19.88
C ALA A 127 9.24 19.46 20.36
N GLY A 128 8.01 19.13 20.77
CA GLY A 128 7.07 20.06 21.38
C GLY A 128 7.59 20.64 22.68
N GLU A 129 8.08 19.79 23.58
CA GLU A 129 8.67 20.20 24.86
C GLU A 129 9.89 21.09 24.66
N MET A 130 10.80 20.72 23.76
CA MET A 130 11.99 21.52 23.44
C MET A 130 11.65 22.91 22.90
N MET A 131 10.67 23.00 22.00
CA MET A 131 10.28 24.29 21.41
C MET A 131 9.52 25.18 22.38
N GLN A 132 8.71 24.62 23.26
CA GLN A 132 8.01 25.38 24.32
C GLN A 132 8.98 25.94 25.35
N THR A 133 9.97 25.17 25.77
CA THR A 133 10.95 25.58 26.79
C THR A 133 11.96 26.61 26.30
N THR A 134 12.19 26.67 24.98
CA THR A 134 13.24 27.56 24.38
C THR A 134 12.68 28.81 23.70
N SER A 135 11.35 28.99 23.63
CA SER A 135 10.74 30.11 22.94
C SER A 135 9.67 30.82 23.77
N ALA A 136 9.77 32.15 23.85
CA ALA A 136 8.74 33.02 24.41
C ALA A 136 7.55 33.28 23.45
N ASP A 137 7.58 32.70 22.24
CA ASP A 137 6.58 32.89 21.20
C ASP A 137 5.36 31.99 21.44
N ALA A 138 4.17 32.57 21.48
CA ALA A 138 2.91 31.85 21.62
C ALA A 138 2.65 30.80 20.50
N ALA A 139 3.26 30.97 19.32
CA ALA A 139 3.20 30.02 18.22
C ALA A 139 4.17 28.84 18.37
N ALA A 140 5.02 28.80 19.39
CA ALA A 140 6.03 27.75 19.57
C ALA A 140 5.41 26.35 19.65
N GLY A 141 4.25 26.19 20.28
CA GLY A 141 3.55 24.91 20.39
C GLY A 141 2.98 24.37 19.08
N VAL A 142 2.73 25.24 18.09
CA VAL A 142 2.16 24.85 16.78
C VAL A 142 3.26 24.49 15.77
N ARG A 143 4.44 25.07 15.88
CA ARG A 143 5.55 24.84 14.95
C ARG A 143 5.99 23.38 14.82
N PRO A 144 6.11 22.60 15.92
CA PRO A 144 6.43 21.18 15.81
C PRO A 144 5.41 20.41 14.97
N ALA A 145 4.13 20.70 15.12
CA ALA A 145 3.06 20.07 14.37
C ALA A 145 3.11 20.40 12.86
N ILE A 146 3.62 21.59 12.50
CA ILE A 146 3.73 22.02 11.10
C ILE A 146 5.01 21.51 10.44
N PHE A 147 6.15 21.58 11.11
CA PHE A 147 7.45 21.36 10.47
C PHE A 147 8.10 20.03 10.84
N ILE A 148 7.97 19.57 12.08
CA ILE A 148 8.67 18.38 12.57
C ILE A 148 7.79 17.14 12.38
N ALA A 149 6.54 17.19 12.82
CA ALA A 149 5.63 16.06 12.75
C ALA A 149 5.49 15.49 11.33
N PRO A 150 5.25 16.29 10.27
CA PRO A 150 5.16 15.76 8.91
C PRO A 150 6.41 15.03 8.44
N PHE A 151 7.60 15.55 8.78
CA PHE A 151 8.85 14.90 8.42
C PHE A 151 9.00 13.55 9.11
N VAL A 152 8.81 13.50 10.42
CA VAL A 152 8.95 12.28 11.24
C VAL A 152 7.93 11.23 10.82
N GLU A 153 6.69 11.66 10.61
CA GLU A 153 5.60 10.78 10.24
C GLU A 153 5.79 10.18 8.84
N GLU A 154 6.09 10.99 7.84
CA GLU A 154 6.30 10.46 6.48
C GLU A 154 7.55 9.59 6.39
N ALA A 155 8.62 9.92 7.11
CA ALA A 155 9.82 9.10 7.20
C ALA A 155 9.53 7.74 7.86
N SER A 156 8.84 7.75 9.01
CA SER A 156 8.51 6.52 9.73
C SER A 156 7.52 5.63 8.96
N LYS A 157 6.47 6.20 8.33
CA LYS A 157 5.52 5.46 7.48
C LYS A 157 6.21 4.81 6.29
N ALA A 158 7.16 5.52 5.64
CA ALA A 158 7.87 5.02 4.48
C ALA A 158 8.91 3.93 4.80
N THR A 159 9.39 3.86 6.04
CA THR A 159 10.46 2.94 6.45
C THR A 159 10.12 1.48 6.15
N ILE A 160 8.87 1.05 6.35
CA ILE A 160 8.44 -0.33 6.03
C ILE A 160 8.67 -0.69 4.56
N LEU A 161 8.53 0.26 3.65
CA LEU A 161 8.76 0.04 2.22
C LEU A 161 10.22 -0.30 1.94
N PHE A 162 11.14 0.42 2.57
CA PHE A 162 12.57 0.16 2.44
C PHE A 162 12.96 -1.17 3.11
N LEU A 163 12.43 -1.46 4.30
CA LEU A 163 12.65 -2.75 4.97
C LEU A 163 12.19 -3.92 4.10
N LEU A 164 10.97 -3.84 3.58
CA LEU A 164 10.44 -4.87 2.70
C LEU A 164 11.24 -4.97 1.39
N LEU A 165 11.71 -3.86 0.82
CA LEU A 165 12.56 -3.88 -0.38
C LEU A 165 13.92 -4.51 -0.14
N ILE A 166 14.55 -4.26 1.00
CA ILE A 166 15.86 -4.85 1.33
C ILE A 166 15.72 -6.37 1.48
N PHE A 167 14.73 -6.83 2.25
CA PHE A 167 14.59 -8.25 2.60
C PHE A 167 13.73 -9.06 1.63
N TYR A 168 12.90 -8.39 0.80
CA TYR A 168 11.88 -9.05 -0.02
C TYR A 168 11.86 -8.59 -1.48
N ARG A 169 12.91 -7.87 -1.95
CA ARG A 169 12.98 -7.20 -3.25
C ARG A 169 12.65 -8.09 -4.45
N ASN A 170 13.02 -9.36 -4.42
CA ASN A 170 12.81 -10.30 -5.51
C ASN A 170 11.32 -10.61 -5.77
N ARG A 171 10.42 -10.16 -4.89
CA ARG A 171 8.97 -10.33 -5.01
C ARG A 171 8.20 -9.03 -5.26
N TYR A 172 8.89 -7.88 -5.16
CA TYR A 172 8.33 -6.56 -5.45
C TYR A 172 8.52 -6.17 -6.92
N ILE A 173 7.83 -6.84 -7.81
CA ILE A 173 8.01 -6.55 -9.23
C ILE A 173 6.89 -5.61 -9.74
N ALA A 174 5.76 -5.58 -9.09
CA ALA A 174 4.66 -4.71 -9.46
C ALA A 174 4.77 -3.36 -8.75
N ARG A 175 4.86 -2.28 -9.52
CA ARG A 175 4.88 -0.90 -9.01
C ARG A 175 3.69 -0.59 -8.10
N PHE A 176 2.54 -1.20 -8.37
CA PHE A 176 1.32 -1.04 -7.58
C PHE A 176 1.41 -1.65 -6.19
N SER A 177 2.15 -2.74 -6.02
CA SER A 177 2.34 -3.35 -4.69
C SER A 177 3.06 -2.39 -3.74
N VAL A 178 4.04 -1.61 -4.24
CA VAL A 178 4.74 -0.61 -3.42
C VAL A 178 3.78 0.50 -2.97
N VAL A 179 2.95 1.00 -3.91
CA VAL A 179 1.95 2.03 -3.61
C VAL A 179 0.89 1.50 -2.64
N ALA A 180 0.44 0.26 -2.84
CA ALA A 180 -0.54 -0.36 -1.95
C ALA A 180 0.00 -0.55 -0.52
N LEU A 181 1.25 -0.97 -0.38
CA LEU A 181 1.88 -1.19 0.93
C LEU A 181 2.16 0.13 1.66
N GLY A 182 2.61 1.16 0.94
CA GLY A 182 2.76 2.49 1.53
C GLY A 182 1.42 3.10 1.95
N GLY A 183 0.40 2.93 1.11
CA GLY A 183 -0.95 3.31 1.47
C GLY A 183 -1.47 2.57 2.71
N LEU A 184 -1.25 1.25 2.82
CA LEU A 184 -1.62 0.47 4.00
C LEU A 184 -0.87 0.92 5.26
N SER A 185 0.41 1.26 5.16
CA SER A 185 1.16 1.85 6.27
C SER A 185 0.54 3.18 6.72
N ALA A 186 0.21 4.06 5.76
CA ALA A 186 -0.44 5.33 6.06
C ALA A 186 -1.84 5.16 6.67
N VAL A 187 -2.61 4.18 6.21
CA VAL A 187 -3.94 3.85 6.78
C VAL A 187 -3.81 3.33 8.20
N GLY A 188 -2.82 2.47 8.47
CA GLY A 188 -2.54 1.99 9.83
C GLY A 188 -2.17 3.13 10.77
N PHE A 189 -1.32 4.05 10.31
CA PHE A 189 -0.97 5.27 11.05
C PHE A 189 -2.22 6.13 11.34
N ALA A 190 -2.99 6.47 10.31
CA ALA A 190 -4.20 7.27 10.43
C ALA A 190 -5.25 6.61 11.35
N PHE A 191 -5.32 5.29 11.36
CA PHE A 191 -6.22 4.54 12.24
C PHE A 191 -5.92 4.80 13.72
N VAL A 192 -4.68 4.64 14.14
CA VAL A 192 -4.30 4.86 15.55
C VAL A 192 -4.31 6.35 15.90
N GLU A 193 -3.86 7.21 15.00
CA GLU A 193 -3.93 8.65 15.21
C GLU A 193 -5.38 9.12 15.37
N ASN A 194 -6.32 8.63 14.59
CA ASN A 194 -7.74 8.94 14.74
C ASN A 194 -8.29 8.43 16.08
N ILE A 195 -7.85 7.25 16.56
CA ILE A 195 -8.22 6.78 17.91
C ILE A 195 -7.77 7.78 18.96
N ILE A 196 -6.56 8.32 18.85
CA ILE A 196 -6.02 9.31 19.78
C ILE A 196 -6.84 10.62 19.73
N TYR A 197 -7.10 11.15 18.54
CA TYR A 197 -7.85 12.40 18.38
C TYR A 197 -9.31 12.27 18.83
N TYR A 198 -9.98 11.19 18.43
CA TYR A 198 -11.38 10.94 18.85
C TYR A 198 -11.46 10.70 20.35
N GLY A 199 -10.53 9.90 20.91
CA GLY A 199 -10.46 9.64 22.34
C GLY A 199 -10.23 10.92 23.15
N ARG A 200 -9.33 11.79 22.71
CA ARG A 200 -9.09 13.09 23.35
C ARG A 200 -10.33 13.99 23.30
N ALA A 201 -11.05 14.04 22.17
CA ALA A 201 -12.30 14.79 22.07
C ALA A 201 -13.36 14.26 23.04
N ILE A 202 -13.50 12.93 23.17
CA ILE A 202 -14.43 12.27 24.10
C ILE A 202 -14.07 12.63 25.56
N VAL A 203 -12.80 12.49 25.93
CA VAL A 203 -12.35 12.78 27.30
C VAL A 203 -12.51 14.27 27.62
N PHE A 204 -12.11 15.17 26.72
CA PHE A 204 -12.23 16.60 26.90
C PHE A 204 -13.67 17.01 27.13
N THR A 205 -14.63 16.60 26.31
CA THR A 205 -16.03 16.95 26.46
C THR A 205 -16.68 16.30 27.67
N SER A 206 -16.25 15.13 28.09
CA SER A 206 -16.75 14.47 29.30
C SER A 206 -16.26 15.13 30.61
N LYS A 207 -15.14 15.84 30.58
CA LYS A 207 -14.51 16.49 31.74
C LYS A 207 -14.78 18.00 31.82
N THR A 208 -15.24 18.63 30.73
CA THR A 208 -15.43 20.07 30.64
C THR A 208 -16.91 20.38 30.43
N ILE A 209 -17.59 20.86 31.44
CA ILE A 209 -19.05 21.13 31.42
C ILE A 209 -19.42 22.17 30.32
N GLU A 210 -18.50 23.10 30.02
CA GLU A 210 -18.69 24.14 29.00
C GLU A 210 -18.42 23.66 27.56
N ALA A 211 -17.90 22.45 27.36
CA ALA A 211 -17.52 21.93 26.06
C ALA A 211 -18.70 21.42 25.21
N GLY A 212 -19.93 21.48 25.74
CA GLY A 212 -21.13 21.06 25.04
C GLY A 212 -21.38 19.55 25.07
N ASP A 213 -22.16 19.07 24.08
CA ASP A 213 -22.53 17.66 23.98
C ASP A 213 -21.35 16.80 23.49
N PRO A 214 -20.89 15.79 24.27
CA PRO A 214 -19.82 14.89 23.90
C PRO A 214 -20.07 14.15 22.59
N GLU A 215 -21.31 13.74 22.30
CA GLU A 215 -21.65 13.03 21.07
C GLU A 215 -21.51 13.94 19.83
N ALA A 216 -21.91 15.23 19.97
CA ALA A 216 -21.75 16.21 18.90
C ALA A 216 -20.28 16.45 18.58
N ALA A 217 -19.44 16.65 19.60
CA ALA A 217 -17.99 16.85 19.40
C ALA A 217 -17.30 15.63 18.76
N VAL A 218 -17.67 14.42 19.19
CA VAL A 218 -17.16 13.20 18.56
C VAL A 218 -17.60 13.11 17.10
N ARG A 219 -18.87 13.40 16.81
CA ARG A 219 -19.37 13.38 15.43
C ARG A 219 -18.63 14.37 14.54
N GLU A 220 -18.38 15.59 15.03
CA GLU A 220 -17.63 16.61 14.27
C GLU A 220 -16.20 16.18 13.94
N ILE A 221 -15.46 15.68 14.92
CA ILE A 221 -14.09 15.24 14.70
C ILE A 221 -14.02 13.99 13.81
N VAL A 222 -14.99 13.07 13.90
CA VAL A 222 -15.11 11.90 13.03
C VAL A 222 -15.43 12.33 11.59
N LEU A 223 -16.33 13.28 11.39
CA LEU A 223 -16.61 13.82 10.05
C LEU A 223 -15.38 14.53 9.48
N LEU A 224 -14.71 15.36 10.28
CA LEU A 224 -13.52 16.10 9.83
C LEU A 224 -12.40 15.14 9.42
N ARG A 225 -11.96 14.26 10.32
CA ARG A 225 -10.80 13.40 10.12
C ARG A 225 -11.11 12.07 9.43
N GLY A 226 -12.29 11.51 9.67
CA GLY A 226 -12.71 10.21 9.11
C GLY A 226 -13.35 10.30 7.74
N VAL A 227 -13.87 11.48 7.34
CA VAL A 227 -14.53 11.68 6.04
C VAL A 227 -13.82 12.77 5.23
N TYR A 228 -13.86 14.03 5.69
CA TYR A 228 -13.40 15.18 4.87
C TYR A 228 -11.90 15.20 4.64
N THR A 229 -11.07 14.81 5.60
CA THR A 229 -9.61 14.81 5.50
C THR A 229 -8.98 13.41 5.58
N SER A 230 -9.80 12.37 5.55
CA SER A 230 -9.37 10.96 5.67
C SER A 230 -8.33 10.52 4.62
N PHE A 231 -8.31 11.19 3.48
CA PHE A 231 -7.36 10.94 2.39
C PHE A 231 -5.94 11.48 2.65
N ALA A 232 -5.74 12.36 3.64
CA ALA A 232 -4.51 13.13 3.81
C ALA A 232 -3.27 12.22 3.99
N HIS A 233 -3.25 11.38 5.03
CA HIS A 233 -2.10 10.47 5.25
C HIS A 233 -1.86 9.50 4.10
N PRO A 234 -2.88 8.77 3.57
CA PRO A 234 -2.68 7.96 2.38
C PRO A 234 -2.10 8.73 1.21
N MET A 235 -2.57 9.94 0.96
CA MET A 235 -2.14 10.79 -0.15
C MET A 235 -0.65 11.15 -0.03
N PHE A 236 -0.20 11.63 1.13
CA PHE A 236 1.19 12.04 1.31
C PHE A 236 2.15 10.85 1.19
N THR A 237 1.91 9.78 1.92
CA THR A 237 2.77 8.59 1.86
C THR A 237 2.76 7.93 0.48
N MET A 238 1.66 8.03 -0.29
CA MET A 238 1.61 7.60 -1.69
C MET A 238 2.63 8.34 -2.57
N MET A 239 2.96 9.60 -2.32
CA MET A 239 3.96 10.33 -3.11
C MET A 239 5.33 9.67 -2.98
N THR A 240 5.75 9.33 -1.76
CA THR A 240 6.98 8.57 -1.51
C THR A 240 6.94 7.20 -2.19
N SER A 241 5.82 6.51 -2.06
CA SER A 241 5.60 5.19 -2.67
C SER A 241 5.65 5.21 -4.20
N LEU A 242 5.10 6.24 -4.82
CA LEU A 242 5.17 6.45 -6.28
C LEU A 242 6.60 6.74 -6.73
N GLY A 243 7.33 7.60 -6.01
CA GLY A 243 8.74 7.85 -6.28
C GLY A 243 9.56 6.56 -6.25
N LEU A 244 9.32 5.72 -5.24
CA LEU A 244 9.97 4.41 -5.10
C LEU A 244 9.54 3.43 -6.21
N ALA A 245 8.28 3.43 -6.60
CA ALA A 245 7.78 2.62 -7.72
C ALA A 245 8.40 3.03 -9.07
N VAL A 246 8.67 4.32 -9.27
CA VAL A 246 9.42 4.84 -10.42
C VAL A 246 10.86 4.35 -10.37
N ALA A 247 11.53 4.45 -9.22
CA ALA A 247 12.90 4.00 -9.02
C ALA A 247 13.10 2.52 -9.37
N LEU A 248 12.17 1.65 -8.93
CA LEU A 248 12.20 0.22 -9.21
C LEU A 248 12.07 -0.12 -10.70
N GLY A 249 11.47 0.76 -11.50
CA GLY A 249 11.37 0.59 -12.95
C GLY A 249 12.45 1.30 -13.75
N ALA A 250 13.32 2.07 -13.12
CA ALA A 250 14.27 2.92 -13.80
C ALA A 250 15.56 2.18 -14.16
N ARG A 251 16.10 2.45 -15.37
CA ARG A 251 17.44 2.02 -15.79
C ARG A 251 18.54 2.93 -15.25
N SER A 252 18.27 4.22 -15.18
CA SER A 252 19.20 5.23 -14.69
C SER A 252 19.41 5.14 -13.18
N LYS A 253 20.67 5.10 -12.74
CA LYS A 253 21.03 5.15 -11.32
C LYS A 253 20.55 6.44 -10.65
N TRP A 254 20.62 7.56 -11.35
CA TRP A 254 20.11 8.85 -10.86
C TRP A 254 18.62 8.81 -10.54
N VAL A 255 17.81 8.30 -11.46
CA VAL A 255 16.36 8.17 -11.24
C VAL A 255 16.06 7.23 -10.06
N ARG A 256 16.87 6.19 -9.85
CA ARG A 256 16.71 5.28 -8.70
C ARG A 256 16.88 5.97 -7.35
N VAL A 257 17.66 7.03 -7.28
CA VAL A 257 17.92 7.82 -6.06
C VAL A 257 16.99 9.03 -5.99
N THR A 258 16.91 9.79 -7.08
CA THR A 258 16.18 11.06 -7.08
C THR A 258 14.67 10.91 -7.03
N ALA A 259 14.10 9.84 -7.62
CA ALA A 259 12.65 9.69 -7.63
C ALA A 259 12.05 9.41 -6.23
N PRO A 260 12.62 8.50 -5.40
CA PRO A 260 12.15 8.33 -4.02
C PRO A 260 12.33 9.59 -3.17
N LEU A 261 13.47 10.28 -3.33
CA LEU A 261 13.75 11.52 -2.62
C LEU A 261 12.75 12.63 -3.00
N ALA A 262 12.48 12.80 -4.28
CA ALA A 262 11.47 13.75 -4.74
C ALA A 262 10.07 13.43 -4.23
N GLY A 263 9.69 12.14 -4.26
CA GLY A 263 8.43 11.67 -3.68
C GLY A 263 8.33 11.95 -2.18
N PHE A 264 9.41 11.74 -1.43
CA PHE A 264 9.47 12.03 -0.01
C PHE A 264 9.37 13.53 0.29
N ILE A 265 10.11 14.37 -0.45
CA ILE A 265 10.04 15.84 -0.30
C ILE A 265 8.62 16.34 -0.59
N LEU A 266 7.97 15.81 -1.62
CA LEU A 266 6.58 16.16 -1.93
C LEU A 266 5.60 15.69 -0.84
N ALA A 267 5.82 14.51 -0.27
CA ALA A 267 5.01 13.98 0.83
C ALA A 267 5.13 14.90 2.06
N VAL A 268 6.35 15.17 2.49
CA VAL A 268 6.63 16.04 3.66
C VAL A 268 6.12 17.45 3.42
N GLY A 269 6.45 18.07 2.27
CA GLY A 269 6.03 19.43 1.94
C GLY A 269 4.51 19.56 1.84
N GLY A 270 3.83 18.61 1.22
CA GLY A 270 2.37 18.55 1.14
C GLY A 270 1.72 18.41 2.52
N HIS A 271 2.30 17.56 3.39
CA HIS A 271 1.84 17.37 4.75
C HIS A 271 2.07 18.62 5.63
N MET A 272 3.25 19.25 5.51
CA MET A 272 3.55 20.55 6.18
C MET A 272 2.55 21.62 5.77
N LEU A 273 2.29 21.74 4.47
CA LEU A 273 1.31 22.69 3.95
C LEU A 273 -0.08 22.39 4.51
N PHE A 274 -0.51 21.14 4.55
CA PHE A 274 -1.80 20.74 5.10
C PHE A 274 -1.92 21.09 6.58
N ASN A 275 -0.93 20.74 7.40
CA ASN A 275 -0.94 21.06 8.84
C ASN A 275 -0.86 22.56 9.10
N GLY A 276 -0.01 23.29 8.35
CA GLY A 276 0.09 24.76 8.44
C GLY A 276 -1.24 25.42 8.16
N MET A 277 -1.91 24.96 7.13
CA MET A 277 -3.20 25.49 6.73
C MET A 277 -4.31 25.16 7.73
N ALA A 278 -4.33 23.94 8.29
CA ALA A 278 -5.25 23.56 9.34
C ALA A 278 -5.08 24.40 10.63
N SER A 279 -3.86 24.90 10.88
CA SER A 279 -3.53 25.75 12.03
C SER A 279 -3.94 27.21 11.88
N LEU A 280 -4.22 27.68 10.67
CA LEU A 280 -4.58 29.09 10.38
C LEU A 280 -6.06 29.45 10.67
N ASN A 281 -6.83 28.54 11.12
CA ASN A 281 -8.15 28.64 11.79
C ASN A 281 -9.18 29.65 11.25
N SER A 282 -9.17 30.02 9.95
CA SER A 282 -10.26 30.80 9.35
C SER A 282 -11.14 29.95 8.45
N GLN A 283 -12.46 30.11 8.55
CA GLN A 283 -13.40 29.34 7.70
C GLN A 283 -13.18 29.56 6.20
N GLU A 284 -12.72 30.76 5.83
CA GLU A 284 -12.44 31.11 4.46
C GLU A 284 -11.20 30.39 3.93
N ASN A 285 -10.17 30.25 4.74
CA ASN A 285 -9.00 29.44 4.46
C ASN A 285 -9.35 27.94 4.34
N LEU A 286 -10.26 27.43 5.16
CA LEU A 286 -10.65 26.02 5.15
C LEU A 286 -11.22 25.58 3.80
N ARG A 287 -12.02 26.41 3.12
CA ARG A 287 -12.56 26.13 1.77
C ARG A 287 -11.47 26.08 0.73
N THR A 288 -10.56 27.04 0.72
CA THR A 288 -9.42 27.08 -0.21
C THR A 288 -8.55 25.83 -0.04
N HIS A 289 -8.29 25.43 1.19
CA HIS A 289 -7.55 24.23 1.53
C HIS A 289 -8.23 22.96 0.99
N TRP A 290 -9.52 22.89 1.16
CA TRP A 290 -10.30 21.73 0.69
C TRP A 290 -10.26 21.60 -0.83
N TYR A 291 -10.37 22.73 -1.57
CA TYR A 291 -10.23 22.72 -3.03
C TYR A 291 -8.82 22.35 -3.47
N MET A 292 -7.78 22.84 -2.81
CA MET A 292 -6.39 22.45 -3.10
C MET A 292 -6.16 20.94 -2.85
N ALA A 293 -6.67 20.43 -1.73
CA ALA A 293 -6.61 19.01 -1.40
C ALA A 293 -7.37 18.16 -2.42
N LEU A 294 -8.57 18.57 -2.85
CA LEU A 294 -9.33 17.89 -3.89
C LEU A 294 -8.60 17.91 -5.24
N GLY A 295 -7.98 19.04 -5.59
CA GLY A 295 -7.14 19.14 -6.79
C GLY A 295 -5.98 18.14 -6.77
N LEU A 296 -5.31 18.01 -5.64
CA LEU A 296 -4.21 17.07 -5.46
C LEU A 296 -4.69 15.61 -5.48
N VAL A 297 -5.80 15.30 -4.82
CA VAL A 297 -6.46 13.98 -4.90
C VAL A 297 -6.84 13.65 -6.33
N GLY A 298 -7.41 14.61 -7.06
CA GLY A 298 -7.74 14.48 -8.47
C GLY A 298 -6.51 14.17 -9.33
N PHE A 299 -5.41 14.90 -9.12
CA PHE A 299 -4.14 14.67 -9.80
C PHE A 299 -3.56 13.28 -9.51
N LEU A 300 -3.55 12.86 -8.25
CA LEU A 300 -3.05 11.53 -7.86
C LEU A 300 -3.95 10.42 -8.41
N THR A 301 -5.27 10.61 -8.38
CA THR A 301 -6.23 9.68 -8.95
C THR A 301 -6.04 9.55 -10.46
N ALA A 302 -5.89 10.66 -11.18
CA ALA A 302 -5.58 10.66 -12.60
C ALA A 302 -4.25 9.95 -12.91
N SER A 303 -3.20 10.25 -12.14
CA SER A 303 -1.89 9.61 -12.25
C SER A 303 -1.99 8.09 -12.02
N LEU A 304 -2.80 7.67 -11.06
CA LEU A 304 -3.07 6.25 -10.78
C LEU A 304 -3.82 5.59 -11.94
N ILE A 305 -4.85 6.23 -12.48
CA ILE A 305 -5.61 5.74 -13.64
C ILE A 305 -4.67 5.59 -14.85
N LEU A 306 -3.86 6.60 -15.15
CA LEU A 306 -2.89 6.54 -16.24
C LEU A 306 -1.87 5.41 -16.03
N SER A 307 -1.42 5.21 -14.79
CA SER A 307 -0.53 4.09 -14.43
C SER A 307 -1.21 2.74 -14.65
N ILE A 308 -2.49 2.58 -14.28
CA ILE A 308 -3.27 1.36 -14.52
C ILE A 308 -3.40 1.11 -16.03
N ILE A 309 -3.71 2.14 -16.82
CA ILE A 309 -3.79 2.04 -18.27
C ILE A 309 -2.45 1.61 -18.88
N GLY A 310 -1.35 2.24 -18.45
CA GLY A 310 0.00 1.87 -18.88
C GLY A 310 0.35 0.42 -18.54
N HIS A 311 0.01 0.00 -17.34
CA HIS A 311 0.24 -1.37 -16.88
C HIS A 311 -0.56 -2.41 -17.66
N THR A 312 -1.84 -2.15 -17.92
CA THR A 312 -2.68 -3.04 -18.71
C THR A 312 -2.21 -3.13 -20.16
N ARG A 313 -1.68 -2.05 -20.73
CA ARG A 313 -1.04 -2.06 -22.07
C ARG A 313 0.19 -2.98 -22.09
N ILE A 314 1.05 -2.91 -21.09
CA ILE A 314 2.23 -3.78 -20.98
C ILE A 314 1.78 -5.23 -20.86
N ILE A 315 0.86 -5.56 -19.96
CA ILE A 315 0.31 -6.91 -19.83
C ILE A 315 -0.20 -7.42 -21.19
N ARG A 316 -1.03 -6.61 -21.86
CA ARG A 316 -1.58 -6.98 -23.16
C ARG A 316 -0.50 -7.27 -24.20
N GLN A 317 0.50 -6.40 -24.30
CA GLN A 317 1.61 -6.60 -25.26
C GLN A 317 2.36 -7.90 -24.99
N ARG A 318 2.67 -8.20 -23.73
CA ARG A 318 3.40 -9.42 -23.36
C ARG A 318 2.55 -10.69 -23.54
N LEU A 319 1.25 -10.64 -23.26
CA LEU A 319 0.36 -11.77 -23.54
C LEU A 319 0.22 -12.04 -25.04
N ILE A 320 0.28 -11.01 -25.91
CA ILE A 320 0.33 -11.17 -27.35
C ILE A 320 1.58 -11.95 -27.78
N ASP A 321 2.73 -11.73 -27.13
CA ASP A 321 3.95 -12.47 -27.43
C ASP A 321 3.73 -14.00 -27.23
N PHE A 322 3.12 -14.40 -26.11
CA PHE A 322 2.79 -15.80 -25.81
C PHE A 322 1.69 -16.38 -26.70
N ARG A 323 0.70 -15.56 -27.10
CA ARG A 323 -0.28 -15.97 -28.07
C ARG A 323 0.35 -16.30 -29.44
N ARG A 324 1.31 -15.48 -29.89
CA ARG A 324 2.04 -15.74 -31.12
C ARG A 324 2.86 -17.01 -31.07
N GLY A 325 3.40 -17.35 -29.90
CA GLY A 325 4.11 -18.61 -29.66
C GLY A 325 3.18 -19.82 -29.49
N GLY A 326 1.85 -19.65 -29.57
CA GLY A 326 0.88 -20.75 -29.45
C GLY A 326 0.57 -21.18 -28.00
N TRP A 327 1.06 -20.46 -27.00
CA TRP A 327 0.87 -20.79 -25.57
C TRP A 327 -0.44 -20.25 -24.98
N LEU A 328 -0.96 -19.18 -25.54
CA LEU A 328 -2.20 -18.53 -25.10
C LEU A 328 -3.19 -18.35 -26.25
N GLU A 329 -4.46 -18.34 -25.94
CA GLU A 329 -5.53 -18.09 -26.89
C GLU A 329 -5.81 -16.57 -27.06
N ASP A 330 -6.48 -16.19 -28.17
CA ASP A 330 -6.90 -14.81 -28.42
C ASP A 330 -7.75 -14.25 -27.27
N ARG A 331 -8.66 -15.06 -26.74
CA ARG A 331 -9.51 -14.69 -25.62
C ARG A 331 -8.74 -14.39 -24.35
N ASP A 332 -7.64 -15.12 -24.07
CA ASP A 332 -6.81 -14.89 -22.89
C ASP A 332 -6.23 -13.48 -22.90
N VAL A 333 -5.71 -13.04 -24.03
CA VAL A 333 -5.19 -11.68 -24.19
C VAL A 333 -6.26 -10.64 -23.89
N VAL A 334 -7.46 -10.84 -24.41
CA VAL A 334 -8.57 -9.88 -24.28
C VAL A 334 -9.12 -9.84 -22.86
N VAL A 335 -9.26 -11.00 -22.23
CA VAL A 335 -9.88 -11.13 -20.90
C VAL A 335 -8.89 -10.68 -19.81
N PHE A 336 -7.67 -11.19 -19.84
CA PHE A 336 -6.72 -10.99 -18.72
C PHE A 336 -5.96 -9.67 -18.79
N SER A 337 -5.95 -8.96 -19.92
CA SER A 337 -5.45 -7.60 -20.00
C SER A 337 -6.47 -6.53 -19.55
N SER A 338 -7.75 -6.87 -19.36
CA SER A 338 -8.79 -5.90 -18.98
C SER A 338 -9.11 -5.95 -17.48
N PRO A 339 -8.94 -4.85 -16.73
CA PRO A 339 -9.30 -4.79 -15.31
C PRO A 339 -10.77 -5.15 -15.06
N PHE A 340 -11.68 -4.60 -15.88
CA PHE A 340 -13.12 -4.84 -15.73
C PHE A 340 -13.51 -6.31 -15.97
N ARG A 341 -12.90 -6.97 -16.96
CA ARG A 341 -13.18 -8.38 -17.24
C ARG A 341 -12.65 -9.28 -16.12
N ARG A 342 -11.49 -8.94 -15.55
CA ARG A 342 -10.94 -9.64 -14.38
C ARG A 342 -11.87 -9.53 -13.17
N ILE A 343 -12.45 -8.36 -12.90
CA ILE A 343 -13.46 -8.18 -11.84
C ILE A 343 -14.66 -9.08 -12.09
N LYS A 344 -15.19 -9.09 -13.33
CA LYS A 344 -16.30 -9.95 -13.68
C LYS A 344 -15.99 -11.44 -13.51
N LEU A 345 -14.76 -11.88 -13.82
CA LEU A 345 -14.33 -13.25 -13.56
C LEU A 345 -14.27 -13.57 -12.06
N HIS A 346 -13.81 -12.63 -11.22
CA HIS A 346 -13.83 -12.80 -9.79
C HIS A 346 -15.25 -12.96 -9.25
N LEU A 347 -16.18 -12.08 -9.67
CA LEU A 347 -17.58 -12.15 -9.27
C LEU A 347 -18.24 -13.47 -9.73
N ALA A 348 -18.04 -13.85 -10.99
CA ALA A 348 -18.53 -15.13 -11.51
C ALA A 348 -17.93 -16.33 -10.73
N GLY A 349 -16.66 -16.24 -10.36
CA GLY A 349 -16.00 -17.27 -9.55
C GLY A 349 -16.60 -17.40 -8.15
N ILE A 350 -16.92 -16.27 -7.50
CA ILE A 350 -17.60 -16.25 -6.19
C ILE A 350 -18.98 -16.93 -6.29
N CYS A 351 -19.76 -16.60 -7.33
CA CYS A 351 -21.07 -17.21 -7.56
C CYS A 351 -21.02 -18.74 -7.82
N ARG A 352 -19.88 -19.25 -8.29
CA ARG A 352 -19.66 -20.69 -8.55
C ARG A 352 -18.99 -21.43 -7.40
N GLY A 353 -18.73 -20.77 -6.30
CA GLY A 353 -18.19 -21.33 -5.08
C GLY A 353 -16.69 -21.10 -4.87
N PRO A 354 -16.22 -21.29 -3.61
CA PRO A 354 -14.89 -20.87 -3.17
C PRO A 354 -13.75 -21.57 -3.92
N LYS A 355 -13.93 -22.84 -4.30
CA LYS A 355 -12.91 -23.60 -5.04
C LYS A 355 -12.68 -23.04 -6.44
N THR A 356 -13.77 -22.75 -7.17
CA THR A 356 -13.73 -22.15 -8.51
C THR A 356 -13.16 -20.72 -8.46
N TRP A 357 -13.58 -19.93 -7.48
CA TRP A 357 -13.04 -18.60 -7.27
C TRP A 357 -11.53 -18.63 -7.01
N TRP A 358 -11.06 -19.49 -6.13
CA TRP A 358 -9.63 -19.60 -5.81
C TRP A 358 -8.80 -20.04 -7.02
N ARG A 359 -9.27 -21.02 -7.82
CA ARG A 359 -8.61 -21.50 -9.03
C ARG A 359 -8.54 -20.39 -10.09
N THR A 360 -9.66 -19.68 -10.29
CA THR A 360 -9.71 -18.54 -11.22
C THR A 360 -8.77 -17.42 -10.79
N ALA A 361 -8.74 -17.08 -9.51
CA ALA A 361 -7.82 -16.08 -8.97
C ALA A 361 -6.35 -16.50 -9.13
N LYS A 362 -6.03 -17.78 -8.90
CA LYS A 362 -4.69 -18.33 -9.11
C LYS A 362 -4.30 -18.27 -10.58
N PHE A 363 -5.20 -18.64 -11.48
CA PHE A 363 -4.98 -18.58 -12.94
C PHE A 363 -4.69 -17.15 -13.40
N MET A 364 -5.51 -16.17 -13.00
CA MET A 364 -5.29 -14.76 -13.33
C MET A 364 -3.95 -14.24 -12.82
N ARG A 365 -3.53 -14.68 -11.63
CA ARG A 365 -2.23 -14.32 -11.06
C ARG A 365 -1.08 -14.88 -11.89
N LEU A 366 -1.14 -16.15 -12.27
CA LEU A 366 -0.11 -16.81 -13.08
C LEU A 366 0.06 -16.13 -14.46
N ILE A 367 -1.05 -15.82 -15.13
CA ILE A 367 -1.02 -15.09 -16.40
C ILE A 367 -0.39 -13.70 -16.24
N THR A 368 -0.71 -13.00 -15.16
CA THR A 368 -0.12 -11.68 -14.90
C THR A 368 1.38 -11.80 -14.61
N GLU A 369 1.78 -12.81 -13.85
CA GLU A 369 3.19 -13.10 -13.55
C GLU A 369 3.96 -13.45 -14.82
N LEU A 370 3.37 -14.24 -15.72
CA LEU A 370 3.92 -14.57 -17.02
C LEU A 370 4.21 -13.31 -17.84
N ALA A 371 3.25 -12.41 -17.95
CA ALA A 371 3.41 -11.14 -18.66
C ALA A 371 4.53 -10.28 -18.05
N HIS A 372 4.60 -10.20 -16.73
CA HIS A 372 5.65 -9.44 -16.04
C HIS A 372 7.05 -10.06 -16.21
N THR A 373 7.16 -11.37 -16.11
CA THR A 373 8.42 -12.07 -16.33
C THR A 373 8.95 -11.80 -17.75
N ARG A 374 8.08 -11.85 -18.75
CA ARG A 374 8.42 -11.49 -20.13
C ARG A 374 8.88 -10.05 -20.27
N GLU A 375 8.19 -9.11 -19.63
CA GLU A 375 8.59 -7.70 -19.63
C GLU A 375 9.97 -7.50 -19.00
N GLN A 376 10.28 -8.22 -17.93
CA GLN A 376 11.59 -8.16 -17.27
C GLN A 376 12.70 -8.73 -18.13
N ILE A 377 12.43 -9.85 -18.83
CA ILE A 377 13.37 -10.42 -19.81
C ILE A 377 13.66 -9.37 -20.90
N ASN A 378 12.62 -8.77 -21.47
CA ASN A 378 12.77 -7.75 -22.52
C ASN A 378 13.53 -6.50 -22.05
N ARG A 379 13.46 -6.19 -20.76
CA ARG A 379 14.22 -5.07 -20.15
C ARG A 379 15.64 -5.45 -19.71
N GLY A 380 16.00 -6.72 -19.75
CA GLY A 380 17.29 -7.19 -19.24
C GLY A 380 17.46 -7.03 -17.74
N THR A 381 16.35 -7.04 -16.98
CA THR A 381 16.36 -6.82 -15.51
C THR A 381 16.33 -8.10 -14.71
N VAL A 382 16.28 -9.26 -15.37
CA VAL A 382 16.25 -10.60 -14.76
C VAL A 382 17.46 -11.43 -15.15
N GLY A 383 17.85 -12.32 -14.22
CA GLY A 383 18.96 -13.24 -14.45
C GLY A 383 18.59 -14.45 -15.35
N PRO A 384 19.57 -15.31 -15.64
CA PRO A 384 19.44 -16.43 -16.58
C PRO A 384 18.39 -17.48 -16.25
N GLY A 385 17.81 -17.46 -15.05
CA GLY A 385 16.71 -18.36 -14.65
C GLY A 385 15.31 -17.94 -15.13
N ALA A 386 15.19 -16.79 -15.80
CA ALA A 386 13.88 -16.24 -16.18
C ALA A 386 13.18 -17.06 -17.27
N ASP A 387 13.94 -17.65 -18.20
CA ASP A 387 13.37 -18.52 -19.24
C ASP A 387 12.79 -19.80 -18.62
N HIS A 388 13.50 -20.41 -17.67
CA HIS A 388 12.99 -21.55 -16.92
C HIS A 388 11.70 -21.21 -16.16
N ARG A 389 11.68 -20.02 -15.53
CA ARG A 389 10.44 -19.52 -14.88
C ARG A 389 9.30 -19.35 -15.86
N THR A 390 9.57 -18.86 -17.05
CA THR A 390 8.57 -18.72 -18.12
C THR A 390 7.92 -20.06 -18.45
N HIS A 391 8.71 -21.12 -18.63
CA HIS A 391 8.21 -22.47 -18.91
C HIS A 391 7.40 -23.04 -17.72
N GLU A 392 7.87 -22.86 -16.48
CA GLU A 392 7.12 -23.28 -15.30
C GLU A 392 5.74 -22.59 -15.21
N LEU A 393 5.69 -21.29 -15.51
CA LEU A 393 4.43 -20.52 -15.46
C LEU A 393 3.46 -21.00 -16.54
N VAL A 394 3.94 -21.24 -17.76
CA VAL A 394 3.13 -21.77 -18.85
C VAL A 394 2.55 -23.12 -18.49
N HIS A 395 3.38 -24.05 -17.98
CA HIS A 395 2.92 -25.36 -17.55
C HIS A 395 1.85 -25.27 -16.45
N GLN A 396 2.06 -24.45 -15.42
CA GLN A 396 1.05 -24.23 -14.36
C GLN A 396 -0.25 -23.62 -14.88
N ILE A 397 -0.18 -22.76 -15.89
CA ILE A 397 -1.36 -22.16 -16.54
C ILE A 397 -2.12 -23.25 -17.29
N GLU A 398 -1.44 -24.12 -18.04
CA GLU A 398 -2.05 -25.22 -18.79
C GLU A 398 -2.73 -26.22 -17.85
N GLU A 399 -2.07 -26.63 -16.76
CA GLU A 399 -2.64 -27.52 -15.76
C GLU A 399 -3.92 -26.97 -15.11
N LEU A 400 -3.91 -25.65 -14.85
CA LEU A 400 -5.03 -25.03 -14.14
C LEU A 400 -6.18 -24.61 -15.05
N ARG A 401 -5.95 -24.53 -16.36
CA ARG A 401 -6.92 -24.05 -17.37
C ARG A 401 -8.28 -24.78 -17.34
N PRO A 402 -8.36 -26.12 -17.24
CA PRO A 402 -9.65 -26.84 -17.24
C PRO A 402 -10.54 -26.46 -16.05
N ASP A 403 -9.94 -26.04 -14.96
CA ASP A 403 -10.59 -25.81 -13.67
C ASP A 403 -10.87 -24.32 -13.38
N ALA A 404 -10.29 -23.42 -14.17
CA ALA A 404 -10.40 -21.98 -13.99
C ALA A 404 -11.43 -21.39 -14.97
N LEU A 405 -12.11 -20.33 -14.55
CA LEU A 405 -12.95 -19.56 -15.45
C LEU A 405 -12.06 -18.70 -16.35
N THR A 406 -12.16 -18.90 -17.65
CA THR A 406 -11.43 -18.11 -18.67
C THR A 406 -12.34 -17.15 -19.41
N GLU A 407 -13.66 -17.27 -19.22
CA GLU A 407 -14.68 -16.39 -19.80
C GLU A 407 -15.67 -15.93 -18.71
N PRO A 408 -16.02 -14.65 -18.69
CA PRO A 408 -17.14 -14.17 -17.88
C PRO A 408 -18.44 -14.69 -18.50
N LEU A 409 -19.20 -15.47 -17.77
CA LEU A 409 -20.49 -16.01 -18.19
C LEU A 409 -21.45 -14.89 -18.67
N GLY A 410 -22.13 -15.19 -19.78
CA GLY A 410 -23.21 -14.33 -20.31
C GLY A 410 -22.77 -13.07 -21.04
N LEU A 411 -21.49 -12.86 -21.24
CA LEU A 411 -21.00 -11.74 -22.05
C LEU A 411 -20.43 -12.28 -23.35
N THR A 412 -21.24 -12.26 -24.37
CA THR A 412 -20.79 -12.32 -25.77
C THR A 412 -19.81 -11.18 -26.00
N ILE A 413 -18.52 -11.48 -25.98
CA ILE A 413 -17.50 -10.54 -26.39
C ILE A 413 -17.57 -10.47 -27.91
N ILE A 414 -18.44 -9.61 -28.45
CA ILE A 414 -18.37 -9.25 -29.86
C ILE A 414 -17.08 -8.44 -29.98
N PRO A 415 -16.03 -8.95 -30.63
CA PRO A 415 -14.86 -8.15 -30.88
C PRO A 415 -15.30 -7.04 -31.83
N ARG A 416 -15.31 -5.78 -31.38
CA ARG A 416 -15.30 -4.67 -32.32
C ARG A 416 -14.20 -4.97 -33.32
N ARG A 417 -14.52 -5.07 -34.63
CA ARG A 417 -13.57 -5.25 -35.71
C ARG A 417 -12.37 -4.31 -35.48
N GLN A 418 -11.33 -4.84 -34.87
CA GLN A 418 -10.06 -4.14 -34.76
C GLN A 418 -9.38 -4.31 -36.10
N ARG A 419 -9.20 -3.21 -36.83
CA ARG A 419 -8.23 -3.18 -37.94
C ARG A 419 -6.92 -3.73 -37.38
N PRO A 420 -6.28 -4.71 -38.03
CA PRO A 420 -4.99 -5.24 -37.56
C PRO A 420 -3.99 -4.08 -37.57
N ARG A 421 -3.62 -3.59 -36.39
CA ARG A 421 -2.42 -2.75 -36.29
C ARG A 421 -1.23 -3.67 -36.47
N PRO A 422 -0.25 -3.29 -37.30
CA PRO A 422 0.99 -4.05 -37.40
C PRO A 422 1.60 -4.17 -36.00
N PHE A 423 1.82 -5.39 -35.58
CA PHE A 423 2.34 -5.66 -34.25
C PHE A 423 3.86 -5.37 -34.21
N PRO A 424 4.36 -4.64 -33.21
CA PRO A 424 5.80 -4.52 -33.02
C PRO A 424 6.38 -5.92 -32.82
N GLN A 425 7.48 -6.21 -33.52
CA GLN A 425 8.22 -7.46 -33.37
C GLN A 425 8.71 -7.58 -31.92
N PRO A 426 8.64 -8.77 -31.30
CA PRO A 426 9.20 -8.97 -29.98
C PRO A 426 10.73 -8.75 -30.05
N THR A 427 11.27 -8.04 -29.07
CA THR A 427 12.70 -7.76 -28.96
C THR A 427 13.54 -9.01 -28.72
N HIS A 428 12.89 -10.07 -28.19
CA HIS A 428 13.46 -11.41 -28.04
C HIS A 428 12.40 -12.45 -28.45
N PRO A 429 12.79 -13.51 -29.17
CA PRO A 429 11.85 -14.54 -29.56
C PRO A 429 11.28 -15.27 -28.35
N VAL A 430 9.98 -15.50 -28.37
CA VAL A 430 9.33 -16.45 -27.46
C VAL A 430 9.56 -17.83 -28.06
N PRO A 431 10.03 -18.84 -27.29
CA PRO A 431 10.20 -20.17 -27.83
C PRO A 431 8.87 -20.68 -28.38
N PRO A 432 8.85 -21.33 -29.55
CA PRO A 432 7.67 -21.95 -30.10
C PRO A 432 7.19 -23.07 -29.16
N ARG A 433 5.91 -23.37 -29.26
CA ARG A 433 5.33 -24.54 -28.58
C ARG A 433 5.91 -25.80 -29.22
N PRO A 434 6.38 -26.80 -28.43
CA PRO A 434 6.85 -28.06 -28.94
C PRO A 434 5.78 -28.80 -29.77
#